data_0d5aef57c03f86e08fc2bc20c4747c04
#
_entry.id   0d5aef57c03f86e08fc2bc20c4747c04
#
_cell.length_a   1.000
_cell.length_b   1.000
_cell.length_c   1.000
_cell.angle_alpha   90.00
_cell.angle_beta   90.00
_cell.angle_gamma   90.00
#
_symmetry.space_group_name_H-M   'P 1'
#
loop_
_entity.id
_entity.type
_entity.pdbx_description
1 polymer ?
#
loop_
_entity_poly.entity_id
_entity_poly.type
_entity_poly.pdbx_seq_one_letter_code
_entity_poly.pdbx_strand_id
1 'polypeptide(L)'
;MYLFFKGFRIYRELRVVEDTPEIPIRSIPMGFVRVHGKAAGEQRVTSPITGTPCFFYKVDIEKWEVKDRSGSWSHYRTDTDGVRFYLADATGKALVDAHSAELDLPKTGMREIGGRGADAGSSGSSIRSGATEEDLRRYVSQVGVKSIGSLVGRGLAALGPLRDPDTERKRQAAVEMFGHGFGSPEFIQKAMALQRPLIARRLEAMCPQADPVRELSRREMMEAFNHPVGSAEFVEHLQRVMETQHDPEQMQKFMRGMESMQHAQQGGLAAIMPAASGRYRFTEYCLVPDQSYEVAGTCVENPDPKDEHDRNMIVKGQSERTFLISYRTDKQVESNLRRRAALYVFGGAGLSIVCVALLLLKFGWL
;
A
#
# COMPACT_ATOMS: atom_id res chain seq x y z
N MET A 1 27.03 6.88 -14.02
CA MET A 1 25.94 7.34 -14.90
C MET A 1 24.57 7.42 -14.21
N TYR A 2 24.09 6.39 -13.51
CA TYR A 2 22.79 6.38 -12.80
C TYR A 2 22.65 7.54 -11.79
N LEU A 3 23.67 7.79 -10.96
CA LEU A 3 23.65 8.87 -9.95
C LEU A 3 23.52 10.26 -10.58
N PHE A 4 24.17 10.48 -11.71
CA PHE A 4 24.08 11.73 -12.45
C PHE A 4 22.67 11.98 -12.97
N PHE A 5 22.04 10.98 -13.61
CA PHE A 5 20.65 11.12 -14.09
C PHE A 5 19.67 11.33 -12.92
N LYS A 6 19.90 10.65 -11.80
CA LYS A 6 19.09 10.85 -10.57
C LYS A 6 19.26 12.28 -10.03
N GLY A 7 20.48 12.81 -10.04
CA GLY A 7 20.75 14.19 -9.63
C GLY A 7 20.08 15.22 -10.51
N PHE A 8 20.09 14.99 -11.83
CA PHE A 8 19.43 15.89 -12.80
C PHE A 8 17.90 15.88 -12.64
N ARG A 9 17.32 14.73 -12.33
CA ARG A 9 15.89 14.62 -12.02
C ARG A 9 15.54 15.43 -10.77
N ILE A 10 16.29 15.28 -9.68
CA ILE A 10 16.09 16.03 -8.44
C ILE A 10 16.29 17.54 -8.68
N TYR A 11 17.26 17.91 -9.48
CA TYR A 11 17.49 19.32 -9.83
C TYR A 11 16.31 19.91 -10.62
N ARG A 12 15.74 19.16 -11.55
CA ARG A 12 14.56 19.60 -12.29
C ARG A 12 13.34 19.75 -11.36
N GLU A 13 13.11 18.79 -10.45
CA GLU A 13 12.05 18.87 -9.43
C GLU A 13 12.25 20.11 -8.54
N LEU A 14 13.49 20.40 -8.13
CA LEU A 14 13.84 21.61 -7.39
C LEU A 14 13.46 22.88 -8.18
N ARG A 15 13.85 22.95 -9.47
CA ARG A 15 13.56 24.11 -10.30
C ARG A 15 12.05 24.36 -10.45
N VAL A 16 11.27 23.31 -10.63
CA VAL A 16 9.81 23.42 -10.73
C VAL A 16 9.22 24.01 -9.44
N VAL A 17 9.72 23.61 -8.28
CA VAL A 17 9.28 24.16 -6.99
C VAL A 17 9.77 25.59 -6.78
N GLU A 18 11.03 25.91 -7.09
CA GLU A 18 11.63 27.25 -6.97
C GLU A 18 10.93 28.28 -7.88
N ASP A 19 10.64 27.88 -9.12
CA ASP A 19 10.06 28.76 -10.14
C ASP A 19 8.53 28.96 -9.97
N THR A 20 7.88 28.18 -9.09
CA THR A 20 6.44 28.29 -8.84
C THR A 20 6.19 29.13 -7.58
N PRO A 21 5.61 30.33 -7.71
CA PRO A 21 5.27 31.15 -6.54
C PRO A 21 4.19 30.49 -5.70
N GLU A 22 4.23 30.74 -4.41
CA GLU A 22 3.14 30.37 -3.49
C GLU A 22 1.87 31.18 -3.83
N ILE A 23 0.74 30.50 -3.94
CA ILE A 23 -0.53 31.09 -4.35
C ILE A 23 -1.56 30.89 -3.24
N PRO A 24 -2.38 31.91 -2.91
CA PRO A 24 -3.50 31.77 -2.00
C PRO A 24 -4.51 30.73 -2.53
N ILE A 25 -5.09 29.93 -1.64
CA ILE A 25 -5.98 28.82 -2.03
C ILE A 25 -7.18 29.29 -2.85
N ARG A 26 -7.74 30.49 -2.56
CA ARG A 26 -8.87 31.05 -3.30
C ARG A 26 -8.59 31.27 -4.80
N SER A 27 -7.33 31.46 -5.19
CA SER A 27 -6.93 31.78 -6.55
C SER A 27 -6.14 30.67 -7.25
N ILE A 28 -6.29 29.43 -6.82
CA ILE A 28 -5.59 28.27 -7.41
C ILE A 28 -6.03 28.08 -8.87
N PRO A 29 -5.11 28.22 -9.86
CA PRO A 29 -5.38 27.90 -11.25
C PRO A 29 -5.30 26.39 -11.50
N MET A 30 -5.84 25.93 -12.61
CA MET A 30 -5.58 24.58 -13.11
C MET A 30 -4.12 24.42 -13.53
N GLY A 31 -3.52 23.26 -13.23
CA GLY A 31 -2.12 22.98 -13.53
C GLY A 31 -1.25 22.90 -12.28
N PHE A 32 0.06 23.00 -12.44
CA PHE A 32 1.00 22.90 -11.33
C PHE A 32 0.92 24.12 -10.42
N VAL A 33 0.73 23.88 -9.12
CA VAL A 33 0.53 24.92 -8.10
C VAL A 33 1.33 24.60 -6.85
N ARG A 34 1.64 25.65 -6.11
CA ARG A 34 2.27 25.56 -4.79
C ARG A 34 1.44 26.36 -3.81
N VAL A 35 0.99 25.70 -2.77
CA VAL A 35 0.08 26.25 -1.77
C VAL A 35 0.54 25.86 -0.37
N HIS A 36 0.25 26.74 0.60
CA HIS A 36 0.52 26.52 2.01
C HIS A 36 -0.78 26.64 2.80
N GLY A 37 -0.97 25.77 3.79
CA GLY A 37 -2.15 25.83 4.64
C GLY A 37 -2.14 24.77 5.73
N LYS A 38 -3.18 24.78 6.56
CA LYS A 38 -3.41 23.80 7.62
C LYS A 38 -4.20 22.61 7.08
N ALA A 39 -3.78 21.42 7.44
CA ALA A 39 -4.51 20.20 7.10
C ALA A 39 -5.77 20.09 7.96
N ALA A 40 -6.93 19.98 7.29
CA ALA A 40 -8.27 19.90 7.91
C ALA A 40 -9.10 18.79 7.24
N GLY A 41 -10.01 18.18 7.98
CA GLY A 41 -10.91 17.12 7.48
C GLY A 41 -11.55 16.35 8.61
N GLU A 42 -12.66 15.68 8.30
CA GLU A 42 -13.42 14.89 9.27
C GLU A 42 -12.92 13.44 9.33
N GLN A 43 -12.65 12.85 8.15
CA GLN A 43 -12.19 11.48 8.04
C GLN A 43 -10.69 11.39 8.38
N ARG A 44 -10.35 10.39 9.17
CA ARG A 44 -8.97 10.14 9.60
C ARG A 44 -8.68 8.65 9.57
N VAL A 45 -7.44 8.30 9.30
CA VAL A 45 -6.91 6.94 9.46
C VAL A 45 -6.04 6.89 10.70
N THR A 46 -5.92 5.71 11.29
CA THR A 46 -5.02 5.48 12.43
C THR A 46 -3.73 4.85 11.93
N SER A 47 -2.61 5.45 12.23
CA SER A 47 -1.31 4.93 11.82
C SER A 47 -0.98 3.60 12.53
N PRO A 48 -0.34 2.64 11.85
CA PRO A 48 -0.19 1.28 12.36
C PRO A 48 0.88 1.12 13.45
N ILE A 49 1.85 2.03 13.54
CA ILE A 49 2.98 1.92 14.49
C ILE A 49 2.72 2.70 15.77
N THR A 50 2.36 3.97 15.64
CA THR A 50 2.16 4.87 16.79
C THR A 50 0.71 5.01 17.23
N GLY A 51 -0.25 4.54 16.41
CA GLY A 51 -1.68 4.75 16.66
C GLY A 51 -2.13 6.20 16.51
N THR A 52 -1.35 7.02 15.79
CA THR A 52 -1.65 8.46 15.62
C THR A 52 -2.79 8.65 14.62
N PRO A 53 -3.86 9.40 14.97
CA PRO A 53 -4.88 9.78 13.99
C PRO A 53 -4.29 10.79 13.00
N CYS A 54 -4.37 10.46 11.72
CA CYS A 54 -3.77 11.25 10.64
C CYS A 54 -4.62 11.19 9.37
N PHE A 55 -4.35 12.05 8.41
CA PHE A 55 -4.98 12.00 7.08
C PHE A 55 -4.25 11.04 6.16
N PHE A 56 -2.94 10.93 6.32
CA PHE A 56 -2.11 10.05 5.52
C PHE A 56 -0.91 9.59 6.34
N TYR A 57 -0.53 8.32 6.19
CA TYR A 57 0.70 7.82 6.77
C TYR A 57 1.58 7.13 5.74
N LYS A 58 2.87 7.14 6.01
CA LYS A 58 3.90 6.37 5.31
C LYS A 58 4.72 5.62 6.33
N VAL A 59 4.87 4.32 6.16
CA VAL A 59 5.74 3.47 6.97
C VAL A 59 6.82 2.88 6.08
N ASP A 60 8.06 3.24 6.33
CA ASP A 60 9.22 2.60 5.72
C ASP A 60 9.66 1.43 6.61
N ILE A 61 9.67 0.23 6.03
CA ILE A 61 10.02 -1.03 6.68
C ILE A 61 11.40 -1.44 6.17
N GLU A 62 12.36 -1.57 7.08
CA GLU A 62 13.69 -2.08 6.81
C GLU A 62 13.86 -3.46 7.46
N LYS A 63 14.61 -4.35 6.81
CA LYS A 63 14.96 -5.66 7.31
C LYS A 63 16.45 -5.73 7.60
N TRP A 64 16.82 -6.33 8.72
CA TRP A 64 18.20 -6.60 9.03
C TRP A 64 18.73 -7.78 8.23
N GLU A 65 19.72 -7.55 7.41
CA GLU A 65 20.41 -8.59 6.62
C GLU A 65 21.87 -8.68 7.02
N VAL A 66 22.35 -9.91 7.20
CA VAL A 66 23.76 -10.20 7.51
C VAL A 66 24.41 -10.70 6.22
N LYS A 67 25.43 -9.95 5.75
CA LYS A 67 26.28 -10.33 4.62
C LYS A 67 27.74 -10.31 5.10
N ASP A 68 28.50 -11.34 4.80
CA ASP A 68 29.95 -11.40 5.03
C ASP A 68 30.41 -10.96 6.43
N ARG A 69 29.74 -11.43 7.50
CA ARG A 69 29.98 -11.10 8.92
C ARG A 69 29.62 -9.65 9.34
N SER A 70 29.11 -8.83 8.43
CA SER A 70 28.57 -7.52 8.75
C SER A 70 27.04 -7.51 8.58
N GLY A 71 26.34 -6.84 9.51
CA GLY A 71 24.89 -6.67 9.39
C GLY A 71 24.56 -5.25 8.97
N SER A 72 23.57 -5.11 8.10
CA SER A 72 23.07 -3.80 7.69
C SER A 72 21.56 -3.81 7.54
N TRP A 73 20.95 -2.64 7.71
CA TRP A 73 19.53 -2.44 7.40
C TRP A 73 19.35 -2.28 5.91
N SER A 74 18.53 -3.13 5.30
CA SER A 74 18.12 -3.01 3.91
C SER A 74 16.66 -2.59 3.83
N HIS A 75 16.32 -1.71 2.87
CA HIS A 75 14.93 -1.36 2.62
C HIS A 75 14.16 -2.61 2.21
N TYR A 76 13.12 -2.95 2.96
CA TYR A 76 12.26 -4.09 2.68
C TYR A 76 11.01 -3.66 1.90
N ARG A 77 10.23 -2.73 2.46
CA ARG A 77 8.99 -2.23 1.84
C ARG A 77 8.62 -0.86 2.39
N THR A 78 7.77 -0.16 1.64
CA THR A 78 7.05 1.03 2.11
C THR A 78 5.56 0.73 2.04
N ASP A 79 4.83 1.01 3.11
CA ASP A 79 3.38 0.99 3.16
C ASP A 79 2.86 2.43 3.29
N THR A 80 1.80 2.74 2.56
CA THR A 80 1.15 4.05 2.58
C THR A 80 -0.35 3.85 2.53
N ASP A 81 -1.07 4.60 3.36
CA ASP A 81 -2.53 4.63 3.32
C ASP A 81 -3.03 5.97 3.83
N GLY A 82 -4.25 6.35 3.45
CA GLY A 82 -4.81 7.62 3.86
C GLY A 82 -6.13 7.96 3.22
N VAL A 83 -6.65 9.11 3.65
CA VAL A 83 -7.88 9.70 3.14
C VAL A 83 -7.58 11.06 2.53
N ARG A 84 -8.44 11.52 1.64
CA ARG A 84 -8.41 12.89 1.13
C ARG A 84 -8.66 13.87 2.27
N PHE A 85 -7.99 15.01 2.24
CA PHE A 85 -8.11 16.03 3.25
C PHE A 85 -8.13 17.43 2.60
N TYR A 86 -8.57 18.42 3.35
CA TYR A 86 -8.51 19.80 2.91
C TYR A 86 -7.25 20.47 3.42
N LEU A 87 -6.59 21.21 2.56
CA LEU A 87 -5.62 22.22 2.94
C LEU A 87 -6.34 23.55 3.06
N ALA A 88 -6.29 24.20 4.21
CA ALA A 88 -7.03 25.45 4.49
C ALA A 88 -6.05 26.58 4.83
N ASP A 89 -6.23 27.72 4.19
CA ASP A 89 -5.58 29.00 4.53
C ASP A 89 -6.64 30.05 4.94
N ALA A 90 -6.21 31.30 5.09
CA ALA A 90 -7.11 32.41 5.39
C ALA A 90 -8.09 32.75 4.25
N THR A 91 -7.85 32.25 3.05
CA THR A 91 -8.59 32.60 1.82
C THR A 91 -9.57 31.53 1.37
N GLY A 92 -9.35 30.24 1.75
CA GLY A 92 -10.20 29.16 1.32
C GLY A 92 -9.71 27.77 1.74
N LYS A 93 -10.28 26.74 1.09
CA LYS A 93 -9.91 25.33 1.26
C LYS A 93 -9.73 24.68 -0.11
N ALA A 94 -8.74 23.79 -0.24
CA ALA A 94 -8.52 22.97 -1.43
C ALA A 94 -8.41 21.49 -1.03
N LEU A 95 -9.05 20.62 -1.79
CA LEU A 95 -8.97 19.16 -1.57
C LEU A 95 -7.59 18.65 -2.02
N VAL A 96 -6.98 17.79 -1.23
CA VAL A 96 -5.69 17.15 -1.50
C VAL A 96 -5.82 15.64 -1.42
N ASP A 97 -5.32 14.94 -2.43
CA ASP A 97 -5.17 13.49 -2.41
C ASP A 97 -3.67 13.16 -2.33
N ALA A 98 -3.19 12.81 -1.15
CA ALA A 98 -1.77 12.57 -0.89
C ALA A 98 -1.21 11.26 -1.49
N HIS A 99 -2.01 10.45 -2.15
CA HIS A 99 -1.54 9.24 -2.79
C HIS A 99 -0.49 9.56 -3.86
N SER A 100 0.65 8.89 -3.78
CA SER A 100 1.81 9.10 -4.65
C SER A 100 2.57 10.43 -4.43
N ALA A 101 2.30 11.18 -3.36
CA ALA A 101 3.10 12.31 -2.96
C ALA A 101 4.47 11.88 -2.42
N GLU A 102 5.50 12.67 -2.69
CA GLU A 102 6.75 12.61 -1.93
C GLU A 102 6.54 13.37 -0.62
N LEU A 103 6.81 12.69 0.52
CA LEU A 103 6.59 13.26 1.84
C LEU A 103 7.92 13.71 2.44
N ASP A 104 8.06 15.00 2.74
CA ASP A 104 9.14 15.56 3.55
C ASP A 104 8.59 15.94 4.93
N LEU A 105 8.28 14.91 5.72
CA LEU A 105 7.69 15.02 7.05
C LEU A 105 8.69 14.61 8.12
N PRO A 106 8.58 15.15 9.35
CA PRO A 106 9.33 14.65 10.49
C PRO A 106 8.90 13.21 10.81
N LYS A 107 9.84 12.43 11.35
CA LYS A 107 9.52 11.09 11.83
C LYS A 107 8.52 11.17 12.98
N THR A 108 7.38 10.53 12.84
CA THR A 108 6.37 10.45 13.90
C THR A 108 6.74 9.38 14.93
N GLY A 109 7.32 8.26 14.46
CA GLY A 109 7.78 7.19 15.31
C GLY A 109 8.80 6.28 14.64
N MET A 110 9.54 5.55 15.48
CA MET A 110 10.45 4.50 15.02
C MET A 110 10.37 3.32 15.98
N ARG A 111 10.30 2.10 15.45
CA ARG A 111 10.24 0.87 16.25
C ARG A 111 11.04 -0.25 15.61
N GLU A 112 11.69 -1.06 16.45
CA GLU A 112 12.41 -2.26 16.01
C GLU A 112 11.82 -3.49 16.70
N ILE A 113 11.79 -4.61 15.97
CA ILE A 113 11.35 -5.93 16.47
C ILE A 113 12.38 -7.01 16.12
N GLY A 114 12.45 -8.06 16.92
CA GLY A 114 13.28 -9.26 16.66
C GLY A 114 14.76 -9.10 17.01
N GLY A 115 15.19 -8.07 17.74
CA GLY A 115 16.54 -7.94 18.29
C GLY A 115 16.71 -8.71 19.62
N ARG A 116 17.88 -9.32 19.86
CA ARG A 116 18.23 -9.78 21.23
C ARG A 116 18.32 -8.54 22.13
N GLY A 117 17.37 -8.34 23.04
CA GLY A 117 17.35 -7.18 23.95
C GLY A 117 16.25 -6.16 23.68
N ALA A 118 15.22 -6.48 22.89
CA ALA A 118 14.08 -5.60 22.68
C ALA A 118 13.28 -5.28 23.96
N ASP A 119 13.52 -6.02 25.05
CA ASP A 119 12.87 -5.81 26.36
C ASP A 119 13.59 -4.82 27.29
N ALA A 120 14.73 -4.27 26.88
CA ALA A 120 15.52 -3.35 27.72
C ALA A 120 15.84 -2.06 26.97
N GLY A 121 15.02 -1.03 27.18
CA GLY A 121 15.47 0.35 27.16
C GLY A 121 15.72 0.96 25.78
N SER A 122 14.73 1.17 24.95
CA SER A 122 14.75 2.27 23.99
C SER A 122 14.54 3.58 24.76
N SER A 123 15.64 4.16 25.17
CA SER A 123 15.69 5.55 25.66
C SER A 123 15.33 6.49 24.52
N GLY A 124 14.22 7.17 24.64
CA GLY A 124 13.90 8.28 23.77
C GLY A 124 12.49 8.27 23.21
N SER A 125 11.64 9.04 23.85
CA SER A 125 10.26 9.36 23.49
C SER A 125 9.22 8.35 23.96
N SER A 126 8.47 8.77 24.97
CA SER A 126 7.28 8.10 25.49
C SER A 126 6.16 8.12 24.44
N ILE A 127 6.25 7.21 23.46
CA ILE A 127 5.19 6.99 22.51
C ILE A 127 4.23 6.00 23.18
N ARG A 128 2.98 6.40 23.35
CA ARG A 128 1.88 5.50 23.71
C ARG A 128 1.81 4.41 22.65
N SER A 129 2.40 3.26 22.92
CA SER A 129 2.48 2.14 21.99
C SER A 129 1.13 1.47 21.87
N GLY A 130 0.48 1.58 20.72
CA GLY A 130 -0.74 0.82 20.43
C GLY A 130 -0.49 -0.62 19.97
N ALA A 131 0.56 -0.91 19.21
CA ALA A 131 0.78 -2.19 18.55
C ALA A 131 1.75 -3.10 19.33
N THR A 132 1.44 -4.40 19.45
CA THR A 132 2.35 -5.41 20.02
C THR A 132 3.41 -5.84 19.00
N GLU A 133 4.47 -6.57 19.42
CA GLU A 133 5.45 -7.13 18.50
C GLU A 133 4.80 -8.11 17.50
N GLU A 134 3.83 -8.89 17.97
CA GLU A 134 3.10 -9.84 17.13
C GLU A 134 2.26 -9.12 16.07
N ASP A 135 1.59 -8.01 16.44
CA ASP A 135 0.84 -7.18 15.51
C ASP A 135 1.75 -6.61 14.42
N LEU A 136 2.94 -6.15 14.79
CA LEU A 136 3.91 -5.63 13.84
C LEU A 136 4.46 -6.73 12.91
N ARG A 137 4.66 -7.94 13.39
CA ARG A 137 5.05 -9.09 12.57
C ARG A 137 3.97 -9.48 11.58
N ARG A 138 2.71 -9.46 12.00
CA ARG A 138 1.56 -9.66 11.10
C ARG A 138 1.46 -8.54 10.08
N TYR A 139 1.66 -7.31 10.50
CA TYR A 139 1.67 -6.14 9.61
C TYR A 139 2.72 -6.26 8.50
N VAL A 140 3.94 -6.73 8.79
CA VAL A 140 4.97 -7.00 7.77
C VAL A 140 4.47 -8.02 6.73
N SER A 141 3.81 -9.09 7.17
CA SER A 141 3.22 -10.08 6.26
C SER A 141 2.12 -9.47 5.38
N GLN A 142 1.24 -8.65 5.95
CA GLN A 142 0.17 -7.94 5.24
C GLN A 142 0.71 -7.01 4.15
N VAL A 143 1.70 -6.19 4.49
CA VAL A 143 2.34 -5.27 3.53
C VAL A 143 2.99 -6.06 2.39
N GLY A 144 3.57 -7.22 2.70
CA GLY A 144 4.09 -8.14 1.71
C GLY A 144 3.05 -8.57 0.68
N VAL A 145 1.89 -8.97 1.15
CA VAL A 145 0.76 -9.42 0.33
C VAL A 145 0.14 -8.29 -0.48
N LYS A 146 -0.15 -7.13 0.14
CA LYS A 146 -0.67 -5.93 -0.56
C LYS A 146 0.21 -5.54 -1.76
N SER A 147 1.51 -5.56 -1.58
CA SER A 147 2.47 -5.20 -2.62
C SER A 147 2.45 -6.13 -3.83
N ILE A 148 2.32 -7.45 -3.64
CA ILE A 148 2.19 -8.42 -4.73
C ILE A 148 0.89 -8.18 -5.49
N GLY A 149 -0.22 -7.98 -4.77
CA GLY A 149 -1.53 -7.73 -5.37
C GLY A 149 -1.56 -6.47 -6.23
N SER A 150 -0.94 -5.40 -5.77
CA SER A 150 -0.88 -4.14 -6.53
C SER A 150 -0.08 -4.27 -7.84
N LEU A 151 0.96 -5.12 -7.86
CA LEU A 151 1.71 -5.42 -9.08
C LEU A 151 0.87 -6.21 -10.08
N VAL A 152 0.17 -7.24 -9.62
CA VAL A 152 -0.71 -8.05 -10.46
C VAL A 152 -1.86 -7.23 -11.02
N GLY A 153 -2.54 -6.44 -10.18
CA GLY A 153 -3.65 -5.57 -10.60
C GLY A 153 -3.22 -4.56 -11.68
N ARG A 154 -2.07 -3.90 -11.49
CA ARG A 154 -1.50 -2.98 -12.51
C ARG A 154 -1.11 -3.71 -13.79
N GLY A 155 -0.53 -4.91 -13.69
CA GLY A 155 -0.20 -5.74 -14.85
C GLY A 155 -1.46 -6.08 -15.67
N LEU A 156 -2.52 -6.52 -15.01
CA LEU A 156 -3.81 -6.83 -15.65
C LEU A 156 -4.47 -5.60 -16.28
N ALA A 157 -4.39 -4.44 -15.62
CA ALA A 157 -4.92 -3.18 -16.16
C ALA A 157 -4.14 -2.72 -17.39
N ALA A 158 -2.83 -2.92 -17.42
CA ALA A 158 -1.94 -2.53 -18.52
C ALA A 158 -2.12 -3.38 -19.80
N LEU A 159 -2.72 -4.57 -19.72
CA LEU A 159 -2.96 -5.43 -20.87
C LEU A 159 -3.96 -4.85 -21.89
N GLY A 160 -4.69 -3.79 -21.52
CA GLY A 160 -5.73 -3.21 -22.37
C GLY A 160 -6.94 -4.16 -22.58
N PRO A 161 -7.94 -3.74 -23.36
CA PRO A 161 -9.13 -4.55 -23.63
C PRO A 161 -8.78 -5.74 -24.52
N LEU A 162 -9.29 -6.92 -24.14
CA LEU A 162 -9.08 -8.17 -24.86
C LEU A 162 -10.16 -8.35 -25.94
N ARG A 163 -9.81 -9.06 -27.04
CA ARG A 163 -10.71 -9.24 -28.17
C ARG A 163 -11.92 -10.13 -27.86
N ASP A 164 -11.74 -11.11 -26.98
CA ASP A 164 -12.82 -12.01 -26.58
C ASP A 164 -13.63 -11.41 -25.43
N PRO A 165 -14.96 -11.22 -25.57
CA PRO A 165 -15.80 -10.57 -24.56
C PRO A 165 -15.85 -11.33 -23.23
N ASP A 166 -15.77 -12.66 -23.23
CA ASP A 166 -15.78 -13.44 -21.99
C ASP A 166 -14.46 -13.33 -21.24
N THR A 167 -13.35 -13.30 -21.96
CA THR A 167 -12.02 -13.09 -21.38
C THR A 167 -11.89 -11.66 -20.89
N GLU A 168 -12.45 -10.69 -21.59
CA GLU A 168 -12.47 -9.28 -21.15
C GLU A 168 -13.26 -9.09 -19.86
N ARG A 169 -14.45 -9.70 -19.73
CA ARG A 169 -15.22 -9.69 -18.47
C ARG A 169 -14.44 -10.27 -17.30
N LYS A 170 -13.74 -11.40 -17.53
CA LYS A 170 -12.87 -12.00 -16.50
C LYS A 170 -11.70 -11.09 -16.11
N ARG A 171 -11.08 -10.43 -17.11
CA ARG A 171 -10.00 -9.46 -16.86
C ARG A 171 -10.52 -8.29 -16.04
N GLN A 172 -11.66 -7.69 -16.41
CA GLN A 172 -12.28 -6.58 -15.69
C GLN A 172 -12.63 -6.97 -14.25
N ALA A 173 -13.25 -8.12 -14.05
CA ALA A 173 -13.55 -8.65 -12.73
C ALA A 173 -12.28 -8.87 -11.89
N ALA A 174 -11.20 -9.35 -12.51
CA ALA A 174 -9.91 -9.49 -11.81
C ALA A 174 -9.29 -8.14 -11.47
N VAL A 175 -9.29 -7.15 -12.38
CA VAL A 175 -8.81 -5.79 -12.11
C VAL A 175 -9.58 -5.17 -10.94
N GLU A 176 -10.91 -5.28 -10.95
CA GLU A 176 -11.77 -4.80 -9.86
C GLU A 176 -11.46 -5.51 -8.54
N MET A 177 -11.31 -6.83 -8.56
CA MET A 177 -10.94 -7.62 -7.39
C MET A 177 -9.59 -7.17 -6.80
N PHE A 178 -8.57 -6.98 -7.62
CA PHE A 178 -7.26 -6.49 -7.18
C PHE A 178 -7.28 -5.01 -6.76
N GLY A 179 -8.26 -4.23 -7.20
CA GLY A 179 -8.51 -2.86 -6.77
C GLY A 179 -8.84 -2.73 -5.28
N HIS A 180 -9.44 -3.76 -4.67
CA HIS A 180 -9.70 -3.80 -3.22
C HIS A 180 -8.47 -4.15 -2.37
N GLY A 181 -7.32 -4.40 -3.01
CA GLY A 181 -6.10 -4.83 -2.35
C GLY A 181 -6.06 -6.35 -2.11
N PHE A 182 -5.01 -6.98 -2.61
CA PHE A 182 -4.84 -8.43 -2.52
C PHE A 182 -4.82 -8.90 -1.06
N GLY A 183 -5.69 -9.87 -0.75
CA GLY A 183 -5.80 -10.42 0.59
C GLY A 183 -6.69 -9.63 1.55
N SER A 184 -7.33 -8.55 1.12
CA SER A 184 -8.38 -7.87 1.89
C SER A 184 -9.64 -8.75 2.01
N PRO A 185 -10.52 -8.51 2.99
CA PRO A 185 -11.80 -9.21 3.08
C PRO A 185 -12.63 -9.11 1.80
N GLU A 186 -12.68 -7.92 1.20
CA GLU A 186 -13.42 -7.65 -0.04
C GLU A 186 -12.83 -8.43 -1.23
N PHE A 187 -11.49 -8.48 -1.33
CA PHE A 187 -10.79 -9.31 -2.32
C PHE A 187 -11.19 -10.77 -2.17
N ILE A 188 -11.17 -11.31 -0.94
CA ILE A 188 -11.50 -12.72 -0.68
C ILE A 188 -12.96 -13.00 -1.03
N GLN A 189 -13.89 -12.14 -0.65
CA GLN A 189 -15.29 -12.27 -0.99
C GLN A 189 -15.52 -12.29 -2.51
N LYS A 190 -14.89 -11.37 -3.25
CA LYS A 190 -14.97 -11.34 -4.72
C LYS A 190 -14.31 -12.54 -5.37
N ALA A 191 -13.16 -12.99 -4.86
CA ALA A 191 -12.49 -14.19 -5.35
C ALA A 191 -13.36 -15.44 -5.18
N MET A 192 -13.98 -15.60 -4.01
CA MET A 192 -14.92 -16.70 -3.74
C MET A 192 -16.16 -16.62 -4.63
N ALA A 193 -16.73 -15.43 -4.83
CA ALA A 193 -17.87 -15.24 -5.70
C ALA A 193 -17.55 -15.61 -7.17
N LEU A 194 -16.35 -15.34 -7.65
CA LEU A 194 -15.90 -15.73 -8.99
C LEU A 194 -15.66 -17.25 -9.13
N GLN A 195 -15.20 -17.91 -8.05
CA GLN A 195 -14.94 -19.37 -8.09
C GLN A 195 -16.21 -20.21 -7.93
N ARG A 196 -17.22 -19.70 -7.23
CA ARG A 196 -18.46 -20.41 -6.93
C ARG A 196 -19.12 -21.04 -8.17
N PRO A 197 -19.39 -20.32 -9.27
CA PRO A 197 -20.00 -20.91 -10.45
C PRO A 197 -19.11 -21.96 -11.14
N LEU A 198 -17.79 -21.85 -11.01
CA LEU A 198 -16.86 -22.84 -11.57
C LEU A 198 -16.91 -24.17 -10.78
N ILE A 199 -17.03 -24.08 -9.47
CA ILE A 199 -17.16 -25.25 -8.59
C ILE A 199 -18.51 -25.92 -8.84
N ALA A 200 -19.60 -25.15 -8.90
CA ALA A 200 -20.94 -25.67 -9.21
C ALA A 200 -20.95 -26.43 -10.54
N ARG A 201 -20.43 -25.81 -11.62
CA ARG A 201 -20.32 -26.48 -12.94
C ARG A 201 -19.48 -27.74 -12.93
N ARG A 202 -18.39 -27.80 -12.13
CA ARG A 202 -17.59 -29.02 -11.99
C ARG A 202 -18.36 -30.12 -11.28
N LEU A 203 -19.11 -29.79 -10.25
CA LEU A 203 -19.97 -30.75 -9.52
C LEU A 203 -21.10 -31.26 -10.42
N GLU A 204 -21.70 -30.39 -11.25
CA GLU A 204 -22.71 -30.77 -12.27
C GLU A 204 -22.12 -31.70 -13.33
N ALA A 205 -20.92 -31.43 -13.80
CA ALA A 205 -20.24 -32.23 -14.83
C ALA A 205 -19.73 -33.59 -14.29
N MET A 206 -19.69 -33.79 -12.98
CA MET A 206 -19.39 -35.11 -12.39
C MET A 206 -20.58 -36.06 -12.66
N CYS A 207 -20.29 -37.22 -13.22
CA CYS A 207 -21.31 -38.28 -13.41
C CYS A 207 -21.94 -38.61 -12.06
N PRO A 208 -23.26 -38.96 -12.03
CA PRO A 208 -23.89 -39.47 -10.83
C PRO A 208 -23.10 -40.62 -10.24
N GLN A 209 -22.89 -40.56 -8.94
CA GLN A 209 -22.13 -41.58 -8.24
C GLN A 209 -22.97 -42.84 -8.07
N ALA A 210 -22.38 -44.01 -8.31
CA ALA A 210 -23.06 -45.30 -8.10
C ALA A 210 -23.36 -45.57 -6.61
N ASP A 211 -22.57 -44.98 -5.73
CA ASP A 211 -22.78 -45.05 -4.28
C ASP A 211 -23.82 -44.00 -3.84
N PRO A 212 -24.95 -44.38 -3.25
CA PRO A 212 -26.01 -43.46 -2.86
C PRO A 212 -25.56 -42.43 -1.82
N VAL A 213 -24.61 -42.77 -0.95
CA VAL A 213 -24.05 -41.83 0.06
C VAL A 213 -23.22 -40.74 -0.60
N ARG A 214 -22.38 -41.11 -1.56
CA ARG A 214 -21.58 -40.15 -2.33
C ARG A 214 -22.43 -39.26 -3.25
N GLU A 215 -23.49 -39.81 -3.82
CA GLU A 215 -24.41 -39.03 -4.63
C GLU A 215 -25.19 -38.01 -3.79
N LEU A 216 -25.64 -38.40 -2.59
CA LEU A 216 -26.27 -37.48 -1.65
C LEU A 216 -25.30 -36.35 -1.25
N SER A 217 -24.06 -36.69 -0.89
CA SER A 217 -23.02 -35.71 -0.58
C SER A 217 -22.72 -34.76 -1.74
N ARG A 218 -22.72 -35.25 -2.98
CA ARG A 218 -22.54 -34.43 -4.18
C ARG A 218 -23.70 -33.44 -4.37
N ARG A 219 -24.93 -33.87 -4.18
CA ARG A 219 -26.13 -33.00 -4.29
C ARG A 219 -26.16 -31.93 -3.23
N GLU A 220 -25.92 -32.29 -1.97
CA GLU A 220 -25.84 -31.32 -0.86
C GLU A 220 -24.69 -30.32 -1.08
N MET A 221 -23.55 -30.76 -1.61
CA MET A 221 -22.45 -29.87 -1.99
C MET A 221 -22.85 -28.90 -3.09
N MET A 222 -23.56 -29.35 -4.14
CA MET A 222 -24.07 -28.48 -5.19
C MET A 222 -25.02 -27.42 -4.62
N GLU A 223 -25.92 -27.82 -3.74
CA GLU A 223 -26.87 -26.92 -3.10
C GLU A 223 -26.16 -25.91 -2.19
N ALA A 224 -25.16 -26.34 -1.41
CA ALA A 224 -24.33 -25.45 -0.61
C ALA A 224 -23.73 -24.34 -1.46
N PHE A 225 -23.17 -24.66 -2.63
CA PHE A 225 -22.55 -23.66 -3.52
C PHE A 225 -23.56 -22.76 -4.27
N ASN A 226 -24.86 -22.98 -4.16
CA ASN A 226 -25.87 -22.01 -4.58
C ASN A 226 -26.01 -20.85 -3.59
N HIS A 227 -25.59 -21.03 -2.35
CA HIS A 227 -25.61 -20.01 -1.31
C HIS A 227 -24.25 -19.30 -1.16
N PRO A 228 -24.20 -18.05 -0.62
CA PRO A 228 -22.93 -17.37 -0.35
C PRO A 228 -22.10 -18.16 0.67
N VAL A 229 -20.80 -18.31 0.39
CA VAL A 229 -19.88 -19.02 1.29
C VAL A 229 -19.86 -18.34 2.66
N GLY A 230 -20.15 -19.12 3.72
CA GLY A 230 -20.25 -18.63 5.09
C GLY A 230 -21.65 -18.15 5.51
N SER A 231 -22.66 -18.20 4.62
CA SER A 231 -24.06 -18.01 5.02
C SER A 231 -24.57 -19.19 5.87
N ALA A 232 -25.66 -18.99 6.62
CA ALA A 232 -26.24 -20.02 7.44
C ALA A 232 -26.66 -21.24 6.60
N GLU A 233 -27.26 -20.99 5.44
CA GLU A 233 -27.70 -22.02 4.49
C GLU A 233 -26.51 -22.81 3.94
N PHE A 234 -25.42 -22.12 3.57
CA PHE A 234 -24.18 -22.76 3.12
C PHE A 234 -23.62 -23.70 4.19
N VAL A 235 -23.57 -23.25 5.44
CA VAL A 235 -23.07 -24.05 6.58
C VAL A 235 -23.97 -25.25 6.83
N GLU A 236 -25.30 -25.09 6.77
CA GLU A 236 -26.27 -26.16 7.00
C GLU A 236 -26.12 -27.29 5.95
N HIS A 237 -26.03 -26.96 4.66
CA HIS A 237 -25.80 -27.96 3.61
C HIS A 237 -24.47 -28.68 3.79
N LEU A 238 -23.41 -27.96 4.18
CA LEU A 238 -22.14 -28.60 4.46
C LEU A 238 -22.16 -29.51 5.68
N GLN A 239 -22.92 -29.16 6.73
CA GLN A 239 -23.11 -30.05 7.86
C GLN A 239 -23.78 -31.36 7.47
N ARG A 240 -24.80 -31.31 6.61
CA ARG A 240 -25.43 -32.51 6.05
C ARG A 240 -24.48 -33.40 5.25
N VAL A 241 -23.59 -32.74 4.42
CA VAL A 241 -22.52 -33.49 3.74
C VAL A 241 -21.63 -34.23 4.73
N MET A 242 -21.27 -33.55 5.83
CA MET A 242 -20.37 -34.12 6.85
C MET A 242 -21.03 -35.22 7.67
N GLU A 243 -22.31 -35.11 7.97
CA GLU A 243 -23.07 -36.16 8.66
C GLU A 243 -23.14 -37.44 7.82
N THR A 244 -23.10 -37.36 6.52
CA THR A 244 -23.06 -38.51 5.59
C THR A 244 -21.67 -39.14 5.43
N GLN A 245 -20.62 -38.42 5.74
CA GLN A 245 -19.23 -38.90 5.69
C GLN A 245 -18.70 -39.21 7.10
N HIS A 246 -18.69 -40.46 7.48
CA HIS A 246 -18.37 -40.94 8.83
C HIS A 246 -16.86 -40.87 9.22
N ASP A 247 -16.05 -40.04 8.62
CA ASP A 247 -14.62 -39.90 8.95
C ASP A 247 -14.36 -38.68 9.85
N PRO A 248 -14.13 -38.87 11.18
CA PRO A 248 -13.95 -37.76 12.12
C PRO A 248 -12.68 -36.95 11.89
N GLU A 249 -11.67 -37.53 11.26
CA GLU A 249 -10.41 -36.79 10.99
C GLU A 249 -10.57 -35.80 9.80
N GLN A 250 -11.29 -36.20 8.77
CA GLN A 250 -11.64 -35.34 7.67
C GLN A 250 -12.57 -34.20 8.12
N MET A 251 -13.51 -34.49 9.01
CA MET A 251 -14.39 -33.53 9.66
C MET A 251 -13.58 -32.42 10.37
N GLN A 252 -12.61 -32.77 11.20
CA GLN A 252 -11.78 -31.78 11.90
C GLN A 252 -10.95 -30.94 10.95
N LYS A 253 -10.38 -31.51 9.89
CA LYS A 253 -9.63 -30.77 8.86
C LYS A 253 -10.52 -29.78 8.14
N PHE A 254 -11.73 -30.19 7.82
CA PHE A 254 -12.70 -29.34 7.14
C PHE A 254 -13.18 -28.18 8.04
N MET A 255 -13.52 -28.45 9.31
CA MET A 255 -13.94 -27.41 10.28
C MET A 255 -12.85 -26.37 10.48
N ARG A 256 -11.58 -26.77 10.64
CA ARG A 256 -10.44 -25.83 10.70
C ARG A 256 -10.30 -25.01 9.42
N GLY A 257 -10.55 -25.63 8.25
CA GLY A 257 -10.56 -24.93 6.97
C GLY A 257 -11.66 -23.87 6.90
N MET A 258 -12.87 -24.19 7.38
CA MET A 258 -14.00 -23.25 7.44
C MET A 258 -13.76 -22.09 8.41
N GLU A 259 -13.27 -22.36 9.62
CA GLU A 259 -12.88 -21.32 10.57
C GLU A 259 -11.84 -20.39 9.96
N SER A 260 -10.82 -20.94 9.28
CA SER A 260 -9.83 -20.17 8.57
C SER A 260 -10.43 -19.30 7.44
N MET A 261 -11.43 -19.83 6.72
CA MET A 261 -12.16 -19.08 5.70
C MET A 261 -12.99 -17.93 6.28
N GLN A 262 -13.70 -18.17 7.38
CA GLN A 262 -14.47 -17.13 8.08
C GLN A 262 -13.56 -16.03 8.61
N HIS A 263 -12.43 -16.39 9.22
CA HIS A 263 -11.41 -15.42 9.64
C HIS A 263 -10.83 -14.64 8.45
N ALA A 264 -10.59 -15.31 7.32
CA ALA A 264 -10.13 -14.64 6.11
C ALA A 264 -11.19 -13.70 5.52
N GLN A 265 -12.47 -14.03 5.58
CA GLN A 265 -13.55 -13.14 5.13
C GLN A 265 -13.69 -11.88 5.99
N GLN A 266 -13.47 -11.99 7.32
CA GLN A 266 -13.59 -10.88 8.25
C GLN A 266 -12.29 -10.05 8.35
N GLY A 267 -11.15 -10.72 8.42
CA GLY A 267 -9.82 -10.10 8.63
C GLY A 267 -8.89 -10.10 7.43
N GLY A 268 -9.32 -10.64 6.30
CA GLY A 268 -8.46 -10.85 5.12
C GLY A 268 -7.44 -11.96 5.33
N LEU A 269 -6.56 -12.16 4.34
CA LEU A 269 -5.46 -13.13 4.43
C LEU A 269 -4.52 -12.88 5.62
N ALA A 270 -4.47 -11.66 6.10
CA ALA A 270 -3.68 -11.28 7.24
C ALA A 270 -4.05 -12.04 8.53
N ALA A 271 -5.32 -12.37 8.72
CA ALA A 271 -5.80 -13.07 9.89
C ALA A 271 -5.30 -14.54 9.98
N ILE A 272 -4.98 -15.13 8.84
CA ILE A 272 -4.53 -16.53 8.74
C ILE A 272 -3.05 -16.68 8.36
N MET A 273 -2.36 -15.58 8.03
CA MET A 273 -0.94 -15.64 7.70
C MET A 273 -0.06 -15.78 8.94
N PRO A 274 1.00 -16.59 8.88
CA PRO A 274 1.98 -16.64 9.95
C PRO A 274 2.69 -15.29 10.09
N ALA A 275 3.01 -14.92 11.32
CA ALA A 275 3.75 -13.72 11.60
C ALA A 275 5.16 -13.77 10.97
N ALA A 276 5.61 -12.68 10.39
CA ALA A 276 6.93 -12.60 9.74
C ALA A 276 8.05 -12.86 10.73
N SER A 277 9.03 -13.69 10.32
CA SER A 277 10.25 -13.96 11.08
C SER A 277 11.37 -13.00 10.69
N GLY A 278 12.26 -12.68 11.63
CA GLY A 278 13.41 -11.81 11.39
C GLY A 278 13.39 -10.53 12.23
N ARG A 279 14.38 -9.68 11.97
CA ARG A 279 14.51 -8.37 12.64
C ARG A 279 14.11 -7.27 11.67
N TYR A 280 13.18 -6.41 12.11
CA TYR A 280 12.64 -5.31 11.29
C TYR A 280 12.72 -3.99 12.05
N ARG A 281 12.88 -2.91 11.28
CA ARG A 281 12.79 -1.53 11.75
C ARG A 281 11.68 -0.85 10.96
N PHE A 282 10.81 -0.15 11.68
CA PHE A 282 9.72 0.65 11.14
C PHE A 282 10.03 2.12 11.39
N THR A 283 9.88 2.93 10.36
CA THR A 283 9.95 4.38 10.48
C THR A 283 8.65 4.96 9.92
N GLU A 284 7.89 5.64 10.77
CA GLU A 284 6.57 6.16 10.45
C GLU A 284 6.60 7.67 10.28
N TYR A 285 5.86 8.14 9.29
CA TYR A 285 5.64 9.54 8.95
C TYR A 285 4.14 9.75 8.82
N CYS A 286 3.57 10.71 9.56
CA CYS A 286 2.14 11.00 9.56
C CYS A 286 1.87 12.44 9.15
N LEU A 287 0.83 12.61 8.31
CA LEU A 287 0.25 13.90 8.00
C LEU A 287 -0.91 14.11 8.99
N VAL A 288 -0.65 14.89 10.03
CA VAL A 288 -1.57 15.05 11.16
C VAL A 288 -2.47 16.26 10.99
N PRO A 289 -3.68 16.24 11.57
CA PRO A 289 -4.61 17.39 11.55
C PRO A 289 -4.00 18.63 12.19
N ASP A 290 -4.52 19.79 11.80
CA ASP A 290 -4.24 21.11 12.36
C ASP A 290 -2.77 21.58 12.25
N GLN A 291 -1.94 20.82 11.54
CA GLN A 291 -0.59 21.23 11.19
C GLN A 291 -0.54 21.91 9.84
N SER A 292 0.40 22.84 9.71
CA SER A 292 0.66 23.53 8.44
C SER A 292 1.58 22.73 7.54
N TYR A 293 1.20 22.63 6.29
CA TYR A 293 1.96 21.94 5.26
C TYR A 293 2.06 22.80 4.01
N GLU A 294 3.16 22.66 3.33
CA GLU A 294 3.35 23.14 1.96
C GLU A 294 3.06 21.99 1.00
N VAL A 295 2.23 22.24 0.01
CA VAL A 295 1.83 21.27 -1.01
C VAL A 295 2.17 21.83 -2.38
N ALA A 296 3.06 21.16 -3.10
CA ALA A 296 3.39 21.43 -4.51
C ALA A 296 2.88 20.28 -5.35
N GLY A 297 1.89 20.51 -6.21
CA GLY A 297 1.23 19.47 -6.99
C GLY A 297 0.41 20.03 -8.14
N THR A 298 -0.30 19.17 -8.85
CA THR A 298 -1.14 19.59 -9.97
C THR A 298 -2.59 19.70 -9.55
N CYS A 299 -3.17 20.89 -9.71
CA CYS A 299 -4.59 21.13 -9.52
C CYS A 299 -5.36 20.61 -10.74
N VAL A 300 -6.32 19.70 -10.49
CA VAL A 300 -7.21 19.12 -11.48
C VAL A 300 -8.66 19.25 -11.03
N GLU A 301 -9.60 19.14 -11.96
CA GLU A 301 -11.02 19.05 -11.63
C GLU A 301 -11.31 17.74 -10.90
N ASN A 302 -12.09 17.81 -9.81
CA ASN A 302 -12.52 16.64 -9.09
C ASN A 302 -13.66 15.95 -9.88
N PRO A 303 -13.55 14.66 -10.22
CA PRO A 303 -14.59 13.97 -10.99
C PRO A 303 -15.89 13.75 -10.19
N ASP A 304 -15.86 13.85 -8.87
CA ASP A 304 -17.00 13.62 -7.99
C ASP A 304 -17.06 14.71 -6.89
N PRO A 305 -17.37 15.97 -7.25
CA PRO A 305 -17.47 17.05 -6.29
C PRO A 305 -18.73 16.91 -5.43
N LYS A 306 -18.56 17.05 -4.12
CA LYS A 306 -19.65 17.00 -3.14
C LYS A 306 -20.05 18.39 -2.66
N ASP A 307 -19.07 19.29 -2.60
CA ASP A 307 -19.18 20.64 -2.09
C ASP A 307 -18.57 21.67 -3.06
N GLU A 308 -18.82 22.94 -2.79
CA GLU A 308 -18.21 24.05 -3.55
C GLU A 308 -16.68 24.10 -3.39
N HIS A 309 -16.16 23.60 -2.27
CA HIS A 309 -14.75 23.64 -1.92
C HIS A 309 -13.94 22.45 -2.45
N ASP A 310 -14.59 21.40 -2.96
CA ASP A 310 -13.92 20.21 -3.50
C ASP A 310 -14.04 20.06 -5.02
N ARG A 311 -14.46 21.13 -5.72
CA ARG A 311 -14.47 21.17 -7.20
C ARG A 311 -13.11 20.89 -7.81
N ASN A 312 -12.07 21.37 -7.16
CA ASN A 312 -10.70 21.19 -7.60
C ASN A 312 -9.92 20.38 -6.57
N MET A 313 -9.04 19.52 -7.05
CA MET A 313 -8.24 18.63 -6.23
C MET A 313 -6.77 18.72 -6.62
N ILE A 314 -5.88 18.76 -5.63
CA ILE A 314 -4.43 18.73 -5.85
C ILE A 314 -3.96 17.29 -5.79
N VAL A 315 -3.34 16.85 -6.88
CA VAL A 315 -2.88 15.47 -7.08
C VAL A 315 -1.53 15.43 -7.79
N LYS A 316 -0.99 14.24 -7.98
CA LYS A 316 0.15 14.02 -8.87
C LYS A 316 -0.26 14.19 -10.33
N GLY A 317 0.32 15.17 -11.03
CA GLY A 317 0.04 15.42 -12.43
C GLY A 317 0.59 14.36 -13.38
N GLN A 318 0.02 14.30 -14.58
CA GLN A 318 0.53 13.45 -15.66
C GLN A 318 1.70 14.11 -16.40
N SER A 319 1.59 15.41 -16.67
CA SER A 319 2.61 16.19 -17.36
C SER A 319 3.75 16.59 -16.42
N GLU A 320 3.42 17.22 -15.28
CA GLU A 320 4.36 17.50 -14.21
C GLU A 320 4.17 16.46 -13.09
N ARG A 321 5.19 15.63 -12.91
CA ARG A 321 5.16 14.51 -11.97
C ARG A 321 5.61 14.88 -10.56
N THR A 322 6.04 16.13 -10.37
CA THR A 322 6.41 16.64 -9.06
C THR A 322 5.16 16.75 -8.19
N PHE A 323 5.15 16.03 -7.08
CA PHE A 323 4.11 16.11 -6.08
C PHE A 323 4.74 15.95 -4.71
N LEU A 324 4.88 17.05 -3.99
CA LEU A 324 5.59 17.13 -2.72
C LEU A 324 4.65 17.67 -1.64
N ILE A 325 4.66 17.03 -0.49
CA ILE A 325 4.02 17.54 0.73
C ILE A 325 5.12 17.67 1.80
N SER A 326 5.35 18.90 2.27
CA SER A 326 6.39 19.22 3.22
C SER A 326 5.83 19.88 4.47
N TYR A 327 6.38 19.49 5.61
CA TYR A 327 6.16 20.17 6.89
C TYR A 327 7.03 21.44 7.04
N ARG A 328 8.05 21.58 6.21
CA ARG A 328 9.05 22.64 6.31
C ARG A 328 8.64 23.87 5.53
N THR A 329 8.98 25.04 6.05
CA THR A 329 8.81 26.30 5.35
C THR A 329 9.73 26.36 4.10
N ASP A 330 9.33 27.08 3.06
CA ASP A 330 10.02 27.29 1.78
C ASP A 330 11.54 27.23 1.81
N LYS A 331 12.18 28.03 2.64
CA LYS A 331 13.64 28.14 2.72
C LYS A 331 14.35 26.85 3.13
N GLN A 332 13.69 26.01 3.92
CA GLN A 332 14.26 24.73 4.39
C GLN A 332 14.10 23.62 3.36
N VAL A 333 12.96 23.58 2.65
CA VAL A 333 12.71 22.63 1.55
C VAL A 333 13.69 22.89 0.42
N GLU A 334 13.80 24.13 0.00
CA GLU A 334 14.69 24.58 -1.05
C GLU A 334 16.16 24.24 -0.74
N SER A 335 16.63 24.54 0.47
CA SER A 335 18.00 24.24 0.89
C SER A 335 18.32 22.73 0.91
N ASN A 336 17.38 21.89 1.32
CA ASN A 336 17.55 20.42 1.35
C ASN A 336 17.56 19.82 -0.07
N LEU A 337 16.65 20.26 -0.94
CA LEU A 337 16.61 19.80 -2.32
C LEU A 337 17.86 20.27 -3.08
N ARG A 338 18.28 21.52 -2.89
CA ARG A 338 19.51 22.08 -3.46
C ARG A 338 20.75 21.30 -3.00
N ARG A 339 20.86 20.99 -1.71
CA ARG A 339 21.95 20.18 -1.15
C ARG A 339 21.96 18.76 -1.71
N ARG A 340 20.81 18.10 -1.80
CA ARG A 340 20.69 16.76 -2.39
C ARG A 340 21.04 16.78 -3.88
N ALA A 341 20.52 17.72 -4.65
CA ALA A 341 20.84 17.88 -6.07
C ALA A 341 22.33 18.09 -6.28
N ALA A 342 22.95 19.01 -5.54
CA ALA A 342 24.39 19.27 -5.60
C ALA A 342 25.21 18.01 -5.28
N LEU A 343 24.85 17.29 -4.23
CA LEU A 343 25.56 16.08 -3.82
C LEU A 343 25.49 14.96 -4.88
N TYR A 344 24.35 14.76 -5.53
CA TYR A 344 24.22 13.77 -6.60
C TYR A 344 24.90 14.20 -7.89
N VAL A 345 24.78 15.48 -8.29
CA VAL A 345 25.39 16.00 -9.51
C VAL A 345 26.93 16.03 -9.37
N PHE A 346 27.44 16.70 -8.35
CA PHE A 346 28.88 16.82 -8.15
C PHE A 346 29.52 15.52 -7.67
N GLY A 347 28.87 14.77 -6.80
CA GLY A 347 29.33 13.46 -6.38
C GLY A 347 29.36 12.43 -7.50
N GLY A 348 28.32 12.43 -8.36
CA GLY A 348 28.28 11.57 -9.54
C GLY A 348 29.34 11.94 -10.59
N ALA A 349 29.55 13.24 -10.82
CA ALA A 349 30.59 13.71 -11.73
C ALA A 349 32.00 13.36 -11.18
N GLY A 350 32.26 13.62 -9.90
CA GLY A 350 33.52 13.27 -9.27
C GLY A 350 33.81 11.78 -9.33
N LEU A 351 32.84 10.92 -9.02
CA LEU A 351 33.00 9.47 -9.13
C LEU A 351 33.29 9.04 -10.57
N SER A 352 32.64 9.65 -11.57
CA SER A 352 32.88 9.35 -12.98
C SER A 352 34.30 9.70 -13.40
N ILE A 353 34.84 10.85 -12.96
CA ILE A 353 36.24 11.27 -13.21
C ILE A 353 37.21 10.29 -12.59
N VAL A 354 36.98 9.89 -11.33
CA VAL A 354 37.83 8.90 -10.63
C VAL A 354 37.81 7.54 -11.35
N CYS A 355 36.64 7.07 -11.78
CA CYS A 355 36.55 5.83 -12.57
C CYS A 355 37.30 5.90 -13.90
N VAL A 356 37.20 7.03 -14.62
CA VAL A 356 37.94 7.24 -15.88
C VAL A 356 39.45 7.27 -15.61
N ALA A 357 39.91 7.99 -14.59
CA ALA A 357 41.30 8.05 -14.23
C ALA A 357 41.87 6.67 -13.87
N LEU A 358 41.13 5.86 -13.09
CA LEU A 358 41.53 4.47 -12.77
C LEU A 358 41.58 3.58 -14.00
N LEU A 359 40.69 3.77 -14.96
CA LEU A 359 40.74 3.02 -16.23
C LEU A 359 41.96 3.42 -17.06
N LEU A 360 42.27 4.71 -17.17
CA LEU A 360 43.44 5.19 -17.90
C LEU A 360 44.75 4.68 -17.28
N LEU A 361 44.84 4.67 -15.94
CA LEU A 361 45.98 4.07 -15.24
C LEU A 361 46.09 2.56 -15.49
N LYS A 362 44.95 1.84 -15.48
CA LYS A 362 44.94 0.39 -15.73
C LYS A 362 45.37 0.02 -17.16
N PHE A 363 45.07 0.86 -18.14
CA PHE A 363 45.40 0.64 -19.54
C PHE A 363 46.74 1.31 -19.94
N GLY A 364 47.46 1.91 -19.01
CA GLY A 364 48.79 2.51 -19.26
C GLY A 364 48.78 3.74 -20.19
N TRP A 365 47.67 4.51 -20.15
CA TRP A 365 47.51 5.72 -20.95
C TRP A 365 47.88 7.00 -20.16
N LEU A 366 48.25 6.83 -18.91
CA LEU A 366 48.79 7.87 -18.00
C LEU A 366 50.02 7.31 -17.34
#